data_139dc99d9c9b95d49702959cfbbe1708
#
_entry.id   139dc99d9c9b95d49702959cfbbe1708
#
_cell.length_a   1.000
_cell.length_b   1.000
_cell.length_c   1.000
_cell.angle_alpha   90.00
_cell.angle_beta   90.00
_cell.angle_gamma   90.00
#
_symmetry.space_group_name_H-M   'P 1'
#
loop_
_entity.id
_entity.type
_entity.pdbx_description
1 polymer ?
#
loop_
_entity_poly.entity_id
_entity_poly.type
_entity_poly.pdbx_seq_one_letter_code
_entity_poly.pdbx_strand_id
1 'polypeptide(L)'
;NDLRLLQNLKEIEEPFEKNQIGSSAMAYKRNPMRSERIASLSRYVMIDALNPAWTASAQWFERTLDDSANKRVSVAEAFLATDGILDLYINVTSGLVVYPKVIHARLMSELPFMATENIMMDAVKKGGDRQELHEKIRQHSMAAGAVVKVEGGKNDLVDRIAADRPL
;
A
#
# COMPACT_ATOMS: atom_id res chain seq x y z
N ASN A 1 -6.60 0.61 -2.00
CA ASN A 1 -5.75 1.75 -1.63
C ASN A 1 -4.27 1.44 -1.87
N ASP A 2 -3.81 0.27 -1.46
CA ASP A 2 -2.39 -0.10 -1.52
C ASP A 2 -1.81 -0.03 -2.94
N LEU A 3 -2.55 -0.46 -3.95
CA LEU A 3 -2.11 -0.38 -5.33
C LEU A 3 -1.83 1.07 -5.79
N ARG A 4 -2.59 2.05 -5.30
CA ARG A 4 -2.34 3.47 -5.60
C ARG A 4 -0.99 3.94 -5.04
N LEU A 5 -0.64 3.49 -3.83
CA LEU A 5 0.65 3.76 -3.21
C LEU A 5 1.78 3.02 -3.94
N LEU A 6 1.61 1.73 -4.18
CA LEU A 6 2.64 0.90 -4.83
C LEU A 6 2.91 1.34 -6.28
N GLN A 7 1.90 1.83 -6.98
CA GLN A 7 2.08 2.40 -8.32
C GLN A 7 2.85 3.74 -8.28
N ASN A 8 2.61 4.59 -7.28
CA ASN A 8 3.42 5.78 -7.05
C ASN A 8 4.89 5.42 -6.79
N LEU A 9 5.13 4.33 -6.08
CA LEU A 9 6.45 3.79 -5.79
C LEU A 9 7.08 3.01 -6.97
N LYS A 10 6.33 2.84 -8.06
CA LYS A 10 6.73 2.09 -9.27
C LYS A 10 7.02 0.60 -9.00
N GLU A 11 6.40 0.04 -7.99
CA GLU A 11 6.58 -1.34 -7.58
C GLU A 11 5.57 -2.27 -8.23
N ILE A 12 4.31 -1.84 -8.30
CA ILE A 12 3.19 -2.57 -8.91
C ILE A 12 2.33 -1.56 -9.66
N GLU A 13 1.83 -1.95 -10.83
CA GLU A 13 0.87 -1.18 -11.62
C GLU A 13 -0.37 -2.00 -11.95
N GLU A 14 -1.51 -1.33 -12.12
CA GLU A 14 -2.67 -1.95 -12.75
C GLU A 14 -2.40 -2.18 -14.25
N PRO A 15 -3.15 -3.11 -14.90
CA PRO A 15 -2.97 -3.36 -16.32
C PRO A 15 -3.19 -2.11 -17.15
N PHE A 16 -2.30 -1.88 -18.11
CA PHE A 16 -2.36 -0.75 -19.03
C PHE A 16 -2.37 -1.26 -20.47
N GLU A 17 -3.40 -0.91 -21.22
CA GLU A 17 -3.56 -1.35 -22.60
C GLU A 17 -2.66 -0.55 -23.54
N LYS A 18 -2.21 -1.19 -24.65
CA LYS A 18 -1.26 -0.57 -25.61
C LYS A 18 -1.72 0.78 -26.13
N ASN A 19 -3.02 0.97 -26.29
CA ASN A 19 -3.61 2.19 -26.84
C ASN A 19 -4.28 3.07 -25.76
N GLN A 20 -4.08 2.75 -24.49
CA GLN A 20 -4.66 3.52 -23.39
C GLN A 20 -3.85 4.81 -23.19
N ILE A 21 -4.54 5.95 -23.17
CA ILE A 21 -3.95 7.24 -22.86
C ILE A 21 -4.02 7.46 -21.34
N GLY A 22 -2.86 7.54 -20.69
CA GLY A 22 -2.79 7.74 -19.23
C GLY A 22 -3.00 9.20 -18.80
N SER A 23 -2.65 10.15 -19.67
CA SER A 23 -2.78 11.58 -19.44
C SER A 23 -2.68 12.33 -20.77
N SER A 24 -3.52 13.35 -20.95
CA SER A 24 -3.46 14.22 -22.12
C SER A 24 -2.24 15.16 -22.14
N ALA A 25 -1.66 15.44 -20.98
CA ALA A 25 -0.54 16.38 -20.83
C ALA A 25 0.82 15.71 -20.68
N MET A 26 0.89 14.50 -20.11
CA MET A 26 2.12 13.76 -19.85
C MET A 26 1.99 12.33 -20.36
N ALA A 27 2.54 12.03 -21.53
CA ALA A 27 2.40 10.73 -22.19
C ALA A 27 2.91 9.53 -21.37
N TYR A 28 3.88 9.74 -20.49
CA TYR A 28 4.44 8.70 -19.62
C TYR A 28 3.58 8.43 -18.38
N LYS A 29 2.70 9.36 -17.99
CA LYS A 29 1.94 9.27 -16.76
C LYS A 29 0.93 8.13 -16.82
N ARG A 30 1.03 7.21 -15.91
CA ARG A 30 0.07 6.12 -15.68
C ARG A 30 -0.57 6.31 -14.31
N ASN A 31 -1.88 6.51 -14.30
CA ASN A 31 -2.65 6.64 -13.08
C ASN A 31 -3.40 5.33 -12.80
N PRO A 32 -3.55 4.92 -11.55
CA PRO A 32 -4.34 3.73 -11.17
C PRO A 32 -5.85 4.04 -11.22
N MET A 33 -6.35 4.39 -12.42
CA MET A 33 -7.71 4.87 -12.62
C MET A 33 -8.77 3.84 -12.26
N ARG A 34 -8.51 2.56 -12.54
CA ARG A 34 -9.43 1.47 -12.24
C ARG A 34 -9.54 1.26 -10.73
N SER A 35 -8.41 1.24 -10.04
CA SER A 35 -8.35 1.15 -8.58
C SER A 35 -8.98 2.35 -7.89
N GLU A 36 -8.81 3.55 -8.43
CA GLU A 36 -9.45 4.77 -7.94
C GLU A 36 -10.97 4.72 -8.13
N ARG A 37 -11.45 4.18 -9.26
CA ARG A 37 -12.87 3.99 -9.53
C ARG A 37 -13.48 2.95 -8.58
N ILE A 38 -12.81 1.83 -8.37
CA ILE A 38 -13.21 0.83 -7.36
C ILE A 38 -13.37 1.49 -5.99
N ALA A 39 -12.37 2.24 -5.53
CA ALA A 39 -12.42 2.91 -4.24
C ALA A 39 -13.55 3.95 -4.15
N SER A 40 -13.80 4.67 -5.23
CA SER A 40 -14.88 5.65 -5.33
C SER A 40 -16.27 5.01 -5.24
N LEU A 41 -16.53 4.02 -6.07
CA LEU A 41 -17.81 3.29 -6.09
C LEU A 41 -18.03 2.52 -4.77
N SER A 42 -16.99 1.95 -4.17
CA SER A 42 -17.11 1.27 -2.87
C SER A 42 -17.59 2.22 -1.78
N ARG A 43 -17.09 3.47 -1.76
CA ARG A 43 -17.60 4.47 -0.79
C ARG A 43 -19.08 4.79 -1.03
N TYR A 44 -19.49 4.87 -2.30
CA TYR A 44 -20.88 5.08 -2.64
C TYR A 44 -21.77 3.95 -2.09
N VAL A 45 -21.41 2.70 -2.36
CA VAL A 45 -22.17 1.52 -1.87
C VAL A 45 -22.21 1.47 -0.34
N MET A 46 -21.10 1.77 0.35
CA MET A 46 -21.07 1.80 1.81
C MET A 46 -22.01 2.85 2.40
N ILE A 47 -22.12 4.02 1.78
CA ILE A 47 -23.04 5.07 2.23
C ILE A 47 -24.48 4.72 1.86
N ASP A 48 -24.71 4.17 0.67
CA ASP A 48 -26.02 3.73 0.23
C ASP A 48 -26.63 2.65 1.15
N ALA A 49 -25.79 1.80 1.75
CA ALA A 49 -26.20 0.80 2.74
C ALA A 49 -26.87 1.37 4.00
N LEU A 50 -26.82 2.69 4.23
CA LEU A 50 -27.55 3.36 5.32
C LEU A 50 -29.03 3.56 5.00
N ASN A 51 -29.45 3.52 3.73
CA ASN A 51 -30.84 3.70 3.35
C ASN A 51 -31.79 2.72 4.04
N PRO A 52 -31.54 1.39 4.08
CA PRO A 52 -32.39 0.47 4.81
C PRO A 52 -32.50 0.74 6.30
N ALA A 53 -31.43 1.22 6.92
CA ALA A 53 -31.43 1.58 8.34
C ALA A 53 -32.32 2.78 8.63
N TRP A 54 -32.25 3.81 7.81
CA TRP A 54 -33.13 4.97 7.91
C TRP A 54 -34.59 4.60 7.64
N THR A 55 -34.88 3.78 6.62
CA THR A 55 -36.20 3.27 6.36
C THR A 55 -36.76 2.51 7.56
N ALA A 56 -35.95 1.62 8.16
CA ALA A 56 -36.35 0.85 9.35
C ALA A 56 -36.66 1.76 10.56
N SER A 57 -35.91 2.84 10.71
CA SER A 57 -36.10 3.78 11.84
C SER A 57 -37.44 4.55 11.76
N ALA A 58 -37.99 4.73 10.57
CA ALA A 58 -39.25 5.42 10.32
C ALA A 58 -40.47 4.48 10.25
N GLN A 59 -40.26 3.15 10.28
CA GLN A 59 -41.34 2.18 10.27
C GLN A 59 -42.02 2.08 11.64
N TRP A 60 -43.35 2.00 11.57
CA TRP A 60 -44.18 1.82 12.76
C TRP A 60 -44.55 0.33 12.93
N PHE A 61 -45.79 0.04 13.17
CA PHE A 61 -46.24 -1.34 13.40
C PHE A 61 -46.18 -2.24 12.15
N GLU A 62 -46.36 -1.64 11.00
CA GLU A 62 -46.28 -2.34 9.71
C GLU A 62 -45.57 -1.48 8.68
N ARG A 63 -45.13 -2.15 7.61
CA ARG A 63 -44.45 -1.45 6.53
C ARG A 63 -45.41 -0.59 5.72
N THR A 64 -45.01 0.65 5.46
CA THR A 64 -45.74 1.61 4.65
C THR A 64 -45.14 1.75 3.25
N LEU A 65 -45.75 2.56 2.37
CA LEU A 65 -45.21 2.90 1.04
C LEU A 65 -44.01 3.88 1.12
N ASP A 66 -43.67 4.35 2.30
CA ASP A 66 -42.57 5.25 2.55
C ASP A 66 -41.22 4.73 2.00
N ASP A 67 -40.99 3.44 2.10
CA ASP A 67 -39.77 2.80 1.61
C ASP A 67 -39.74 2.62 0.08
N SER A 68 -40.86 2.69 -0.58
CA SER A 68 -41.02 2.19 -1.96
C SER A 68 -40.14 2.90 -2.98
N ALA A 69 -40.10 4.23 -2.96
CA ALA A 69 -39.26 5.00 -3.87
C ALA A 69 -37.78 4.87 -3.53
N ASN A 70 -37.42 4.95 -2.24
CA ASN A 70 -36.04 4.83 -1.78
C ASN A 70 -35.42 3.49 -2.19
N LYS A 71 -36.06 2.35 -1.90
CA LYS A 71 -35.51 1.03 -2.20
C LYS A 71 -35.35 0.77 -3.70
N ARG A 72 -36.18 1.37 -4.55
CA ARG A 72 -36.08 1.20 -6.01
C ARG A 72 -34.85 1.87 -6.59
N VAL A 73 -34.36 2.89 -5.94
CA VAL A 73 -33.11 3.56 -6.31
C VAL A 73 -31.92 2.90 -5.60
N SER A 74 -31.94 2.90 -4.28
CA SER A 74 -30.79 2.43 -3.47
C SER A 74 -30.41 0.98 -3.75
N VAL A 75 -31.37 0.06 -3.75
CA VAL A 75 -31.07 -1.37 -4.00
C VAL A 75 -30.54 -1.59 -5.42
N ALA A 76 -31.19 -0.99 -6.42
CA ALA A 76 -30.77 -1.15 -7.82
C ALA A 76 -29.37 -0.60 -8.05
N GLU A 77 -29.11 0.61 -7.56
CA GLU A 77 -27.80 1.26 -7.71
C GLU A 77 -26.70 0.55 -6.94
N ALA A 78 -26.98 0.05 -5.73
CA ALA A 78 -26.03 -0.75 -4.96
C ALA A 78 -25.58 -2.00 -5.73
N PHE A 79 -26.51 -2.74 -6.32
CA PHE A 79 -26.19 -3.94 -7.12
C PHE A 79 -25.41 -3.59 -8.39
N LEU A 80 -25.83 -2.58 -9.14
CA LEU A 80 -25.13 -2.14 -10.35
C LEU A 80 -23.73 -1.62 -10.05
N ALA A 81 -23.57 -0.84 -8.99
CA ALA A 81 -22.25 -0.35 -8.57
C ALA A 81 -21.34 -1.49 -8.10
N THR A 82 -21.89 -2.46 -7.36
CA THR A 82 -21.13 -3.64 -6.89
C THR A 82 -20.67 -4.50 -8.05
N ASP A 83 -21.54 -4.76 -9.03
CA ASP A 83 -21.20 -5.50 -10.23
C ASP A 83 -20.05 -4.82 -11.00
N GLY A 84 -20.15 -3.52 -11.24
CA GLY A 84 -19.09 -2.74 -11.87
C GLY A 84 -17.77 -2.73 -11.06
N ILE A 85 -17.83 -2.74 -9.72
CA ILE A 85 -16.66 -2.87 -8.85
C ILE A 85 -16.00 -4.23 -9.03
N LEU A 86 -16.79 -5.31 -9.06
CA LEU A 86 -16.27 -6.66 -9.21
C LEU A 86 -15.63 -6.89 -10.58
N ASP A 87 -16.22 -6.39 -11.65
CA ASP A 87 -15.64 -6.44 -13.00
C ASP A 87 -14.28 -5.71 -13.05
N LEU A 88 -14.22 -4.51 -12.51
CA LEU A 88 -12.96 -3.75 -12.42
C LEU A 88 -11.93 -4.47 -11.56
N TYR A 89 -12.37 -5.06 -10.44
CA TYR A 89 -11.48 -5.78 -9.53
C TYR A 89 -10.86 -7.01 -10.21
N ILE A 90 -11.67 -7.81 -10.91
CA ILE A 90 -11.19 -8.95 -11.67
C ILE A 90 -10.21 -8.51 -12.76
N ASN A 91 -10.53 -7.45 -13.48
CA ASN A 91 -9.66 -6.92 -14.53
C ASN A 91 -8.30 -6.47 -13.95
N VAL A 92 -8.30 -5.71 -12.85
CA VAL A 92 -7.07 -5.23 -12.21
C VAL A 92 -6.23 -6.39 -11.67
N THR A 93 -6.85 -7.31 -10.92
CA THR A 93 -6.11 -8.41 -10.29
C THR A 93 -5.57 -9.44 -11.27
N SER A 94 -6.27 -9.66 -12.38
CA SER A 94 -5.81 -10.58 -13.42
C SER A 94 -4.66 -10.04 -14.27
N GLY A 95 -4.43 -8.74 -14.25
CA GLY A 95 -3.44 -8.08 -15.10
C GLY A 95 -2.40 -7.26 -14.36
N LEU A 96 -2.22 -7.46 -13.05
CA LEU A 96 -1.21 -6.73 -12.26
C LEU A 96 0.19 -6.87 -12.87
N VAL A 97 0.85 -5.74 -13.02
CA VAL A 97 2.24 -5.67 -13.46
C VAL A 97 3.12 -5.45 -12.24
N VAL A 98 4.03 -6.38 -11.98
CA VAL A 98 4.95 -6.34 -10.83
C VAL A 98 6.37 -6.06 -11.34
N TYR A 99 7.08 -5.16 -10.65
CA TYR A 99 8.47 -4.80 -10.95
C TYR A 99 9.42 -5.32 -9.87
N PRO A 100 9.83 -6.60 -9.91
CA PRO A 100 10.62 -7.23 -8.85
C PRO A 100 11.95 -6.53 -8.56
N LYS A 101 12.58 -5.97 -9.58
CA LYS A 101 13.85 -5.24 -9.42
C LYS A 101 13.70 -3.94 -8.65
N VAL A 102 12.58 -3.23 -8.83
CA VAL A 102 12.26 -2.00 -8.08
C VAL A 102 11.97 -2.35 -6.62
N ILE A 103 11.15 -3.37 -6.40
CA ILE A 103 10.84 -3.89 -5.06
C ILE A 103 12.13 -4.32 -4.36
N HIS A 104 12.98 -5.08 -5.02
CA HIS A 104 14.26 -5.52 -4.46
C HIS A 104 15.17 -4.35 -4.09
N ALA A 105 15.32 -3.37 -4.98
CA ALA A 105 16.15 -2.18 -4.72
C ALA A 105 15.64 -1.41 -3.50
N ARG A 106 14.32 -1.26 -3.36
CA ARG A 106 13.70 -0.62 -2.21
C ARG A 106 13.88 -1.43 -0.93
N LEU A 107 13.65 -2.74 -0.98
CA LEU A 107 13.89 -3.62 0.15
C LEU A 107 15.34 -3.52 0.63
N MET A 108 16.29 -3.56 -0.28
CA MET A 108 17.72 -3.49 0.04
C MET A 108 18.15 -2.12 0.59
N SER A 109 17.38 -1.06 0.35
CA SER A 109 17.65 0.24 0.98
C SER A 109 17.31 0.27 2.48
N GLU A 110 16.33 -0.53 2.90
CA GLU A 110 15.83 -0.57 4.28
C GLU A 110 16.33 -1.79 5.08
N LEU A 111 16.53 -2.91 4.41
CA LEU A 111 16.88 -4.18 5.03
C LEU A 111 18.12 -4.12 5.95
N PRO A 112 19.19 -3.37 5.63
CA PRO A 112 20.33 -3.22 6.53
C PRO A 112 19.95 -2.67 7.91
N PHE A 113 19.03 -1.71 7.98
CA PHE A 113 18.55 -1.17 9.25
C PHE A 113 17.68 -2.19 10.00
N MET A 114 16.87 -2.96 9.30
CA MET A 114 16.02 -3.99 9.90
C MET A 114 16.84 -5.18 10.43
N ALA A 115 17.95 -5.50 9.79
CA ALA A 115 18.82 -6.62 10.16
C ALA A 115 19.67 -6.37 11.41
N THR A 116 19.71 -5.15 11.93
CA THR A 116 20.57 -4.77 13.07
C THR A 116 20.33 -5.62 14.32
N GLU A 117 19.08 -6.00 14.59
CA GLU A 117 18.75 -6.87 15.72
C GLU A 117 19.33 -8.26 15.53
N ASN A 118 19.21 -8.84 14.34
CA ASN A 118 19.77 -10.17 14.04
C ASN A 118 21.29 -10.17 14.15
N ILE A 119 21.94 -9.14 13.62
CA ILE A 119 23.40 -8.97 13.71
C ILE A 119 23.83 -8.88 15.18
N MET A 120 23.16 -8.06 15.98
CA MET A 120 23.44 -7.93 17.40
C MET A 120 23.28 -9.27 18.15
N MET A 121 22.17 -9.98 17.89
CA MET A 121 21.88 -11.25 18.57
C MET A 121 22.88 -12.33 18.19
N ASP A 122 23.34 -12.39 16.95
CA ASP A 122 24.34 -13.34 16.52
C ASP A 122 25.74 -13.03 17.10
N ALA A 123 26.09 -11.74 17.23
CA ALA A 123 27.30 -11.32 17.89
C ALA A 123 27.28 -11.66 19.40
N VAL A 124 26.14 -11.47 20.08
CA VAL A 124 25.98 -11.88 21.49
C VAL A 124 26.14 -13.39 21.67
N LYS A 125 25.56 -14.20 20.79
CA LYS A 125 25.74 -15.68 20.81
C LYS A 125 27.22 -16.10 20.68
N LYS A 126 28.02 -15.30 20.02
CA LYS A 126 29.47 -15.52 19.89
C LYS A 126 30.27 -14.94 21.08
N GLY A 127 29.63 -14.44 22.11
CA GLY A 127 30.25 -14.00 23.36
C GLY A 127 30.45 -12.51 23.49
N GLY A 128 29.89 -11.70 22.57
CA GLY A 128 29.97 -10.23 22.68
C GLY A 128 29.05 -9.67 23.77
N ASP A 129 29.44 -8.54 24.40
CA ASP A 129 28.61 -7.82 25.33
C ASP A 129 27.46 -7.11 24.62
N ARG A 130 26.23 -7.38 25.04
CA ARG A 130 25.03 -6.86 24.38
C ARG A 130 24.97 -5.33 24.39
N GLN A 131 25.41 -4.68 25.47
CA GLN A 131 25.32 -3.22 25.59
C GLN A 131 26.35 -2.54 24.71
N GLU A 132 27.56 -3.04 24.70
CA GLU A 132 28.63 -2.54 23.82
C GLU A 132 28.26 -2.72 22.35
N LEU A 133 27.78 -3.89 21.98
CA LEU A 133 27.33 -4.20 20.62
C LEU A 133 26.16 -3.30 20.18
N HIS A 134 25.19 -3.08 21.07
CA HIS A 134 24.07 -2.21 20.78
C HIS A 134 24.54 -0.76 20.52
N GLU A 135 25.43 -0.24 21.35
CA GLU A 135 25.94 1.11 21.18
C GLU A 135 26.73 1.29 19.88
N LYS A 136 27.57 0.34 19.52
CA LYS A 136 28.31 0.34 18.25
C LYS A 136 27.36 0.31 17.04
N ILE A 137 26.40 -0.64 17.04
CA ILE A 137 25.41 -0.73 15.97
C ILE A 137 24.60 0.55 15.86
N ARG A 138 24.23 1.18 16.99
CA ARG A 138 23.53 2.45 17.02
C ARG A 138 24.37 3.55 16.35
N GLN A 139 25.64 3.67 16.67
CA GLN A 139 26.54 4.68 16.06
C GLN A 139 26.64 4.48 14.55
N HIS A 140 26.86 3.24 14.09
CA HIS A 140 26.91 2.94 12.67
C HIS A 140 25.57 3.21 11.97
N SER A 141 24.44 2.87 12.62
CA SER A 141 23.12 3.13 12.10
C SER A 141 22.81 4.62 11.94
N MET A 142 23.24 5.44 12.92
CA MET A 142 23.08 6.89 12.83
C MET A 142 23.94 7.49 11.71
N ALA A 143 25.17 7.01 11.55
CA ALA A 143 26.05 7.45 10.48
C ALA A 143 25.52 7.06 9.09
N ALA A 144 25.11 5.80 8.91
CA ALA A 144 24.48 5.34 7.67
C ALA A 144 23.15 6.08 7.39
N GLY A 145 22.36 6.33 8.44
CA GLY A 145 21.13 7.12 8.34
C GLY A 145 21.38 8.55 7.85
N ALA A 146 22.48 9.18 8.26
CA ALA A 146 22.88 10.49 7.76
C ALA A 146 23.23 10.44 6.26
N VAL A 147 23.99 9.43 5.82
CA VAL A 147 24.29 9.24 4.39
C VAL A 147 23.01 9.11 3.57
N VAL A 148 22.06 8.29 4.02
CA VAL A 148 20.78 8.09 3.29
C VAL A 148 19.92 9.34 3.30
N LYS A 149 19.73 9.99 4.46
CA LYS A 149 18.73 11.06 4.64
C LYS A 149 19.24 12.46 4.30
N VAL A 150 20.51 12.73 4.57
CA VAL A 150 21.09 14.06 4.37
C VAL A 150 21.81 14.16 3.04
N GLU A 151 22.56 13.12 2.66
CA GLU A 151 23.38 13.12 1.46
C GLU A 151 22.66 12.46 0.25
N GLY A 152 21.54 11.76 0.48
CA GLY A 152 20.84 11.00 -0.58
C GLY A 152 21.66 9.80 -1.10
N GLY A 153 22.62 9.33 -0.31
CA GLY A 153 23.50 8.22 -0.65
C GLY A 153 22.86 6.85 -0.44
N LYS A 154 23.59 5.80 -0.78
CA LYS A 154 23.17 4.44 -0.53
C LYS A 154 23.39 4.04 0.92
N ASN A 155 22.54 3.14 1.42
CA ASN A 155 22.70 2.58 2.76
C ASN A 155 23.96 1.71 2.83
N ASP A 156 24.94 2.14 3.57
CA ASP A 156 26.26 1.49 3.76
C ASP A 156 26.42 0.85 5.16
N LEU A 157 25.33 0.66 5.88
CA LEU A 157 25.34 0.18 7.27
C LEU A 157 26.05 -1.17 7.43
N VAL A 158 25.76 -2.12 6.54
CA VAL A 158 26.39 -3.47 6.63
C VAL A 158 27.90 -3.38 6.42
N ASP A 159 28.35 -2.55 5.48
CA ASP A 159 29.77 -2.36 5.21
C ASP A 159 30.48 -1.71 6.41
N ARG A 160 29.82 -0.74 7.07
CA ARG A 160 30.33 -0.11 8.31
C ARG A 160 30.47 -1.09 9.46
N ILE A 161 29.44 -1.92 9.68
CA ILE A 161 29.46 -2.96 10.72
C ILE A 161 30.55 -4.00 10.41
N ALA A 162 30.65 -4.44 9.16
CA ALA A 162 31.67 -5.42 8.75
C ALA A 162 33.11 -4.91 8.86
N ALA A 163 33.31 -3.59 8.77
CA ALA A 163 34.62 -2.96 8.95
C ALA A 163 35.02 -2.80 10.43
N ASP A 164 34.07 -2.84 11.36
CA ASP A 164 34.31 -2.76 12.81
C ASP A 164 34.61 -4.16 13.37
N ARG A 165 35.91 -4.52 13.35
CA ARG A 165 36.40 -5.86 13.71
C ARG A 165 36.02 -6.43 15.09
N PRO A 166 35.57 -5.65 16.10
CA PRO A 166 34.99 -6.22 17.32
C PRO A 166 33.56 -6.68 17.20
N LEU A 167 32.91 -6.44 16.06
CA LEU A 167 31.57 -6.93 15.73
C LEU A 167 31.65 -8.13 14.78
#